data_7ff02008e44b92e9bc5c9a6679ac6928
#
_entry.id   7ff02008e44b92e9bc5c9a6679ac6928
#
_cell.length_a   1.000
_cell.length_b   1.000
_cell.length_c   1.000
_cell.angle_alpha   90.00
_cell.angle_beta   90.00
_cell.angle_gamma   90.00
#
_symmetry.space_group_name_H-M   'P 1'
#
loop_
_entity.id
_entity.type
_entity.pdbx_description
1 polymer ?
#
loop_
_entity_poly.entity_id
_entity_poly.type
_entity_poly.pdbx_seq_one_letter_code
_entity_poly.pdbx_strand_id
1 'polypeptide(L)'
;MPDHVHVVLEATSAESELYRLINNWKQQTGYAHARATGAKLWQNGYYDHVLRKDEDRLGIIAYLLSNPLRAGLVSDLRRYPFWGSGVWERDQLLEAVQHLIAERTRR
;
A
#
# COMPACT_ATOMS: atom_id res chain seq x y z
N MET A 1 5.86 -0.01 -5.04
CA MET A 1 6.49 0.60 -6.24
C MET A 1 7.89 1.06 -5.87
N PRO A 2 8.81 1.19 -6.81
CA PRO A 2 10.22 1.48 -6.48
C PRO A 2 10.46 2.83 -5.80
N ASP A 3 9.65 3.83 -6.08
CA ASP A 3 9.87 5.21 -5.62
C ASP A 3 8.73 5.76 -4.75
N HIS A 4 7.74 4.96 -4.43
CA HIS A 4 6.61 5.38 -3.60
C HIS A 4 5.90 4.20 -2.95
N VAL A 5 5.08 4.48 -1.94
CA VAL A 5 4.31 3.47 -1.19
C VAL A 5 2.84 3.87 -1.19
N HIS A 6 1.98 2.91 -1.45
CA HIS A 6 0.54 3.02 -1.24
C HIS A 6 0.13 2.18 -0.04
N VAL A 7 -0.69 2.74 0.84
CA VAL A 7 -1.16 2.05 2.05
C VAL A 7 -2.65 2.28 2.21
N VAL A 8 -3.37 1.21 2.55
CA VAL A 8 -4.77 1.30 2.99
C VAL A 8 -4.81 1.03 4.48
N LEU A 9 -5.32 1.98 5.25
CA LEU A 9 -5.41 1.91 6.70
C LEU A 9 -6.86 2.05 7.15
N GLU A 10 -7.22 1.29 8.18
CA GLU A 10 -8.54 1.38 8.79
C GLU A 10 -8.39 1.63 10.29
N ALA A 11 -9.12 2.62 10.80
CA ALA A 11 -9.19 2.88 12.22
C ALA A 11 -10.00 1.78 12.91
N THR A 12 -9.49 1.26 14.03
CA THR A 12 -10.16 0.21 14.80
C THR A 12 -11.04 0.78 15.92
N SER A 13 -10.93 2.08 16.20
CA SER A 13 -11.72 2.77 17.21
C SER A 13 -11.86 4.24 16.84
N ALA A 14 -12.79 4.93 17.53
CA ALA A 14 -13.00 6.37 17.35
C ALA A 14 -11.82 7.21 17.83
N GLU A 15 -10.98 6.66 18.70
CA GLU A 15 -9.79 7.34 19.23
C GLU A 15 -8.55 7.14 18.34
N SER A 16 -8.65 6.33 17.29
CA SER A 16 -7.52 6.11 16.38
C SER A 16 -7.17 7.37 15.61
N GLU A 17 -5.90 7.72 15.62
CA GLU A 17 -5.36 8.90 14.93
C GLU A 17 -4.48 8.44 13.78
N LEU A 18 -5.08 8.21 12.62
CA LEU A 18 -4.37 7.66 11.45
C LEU A 18 -3.26 8.58 10.96
N TYR A 19 -3.49 9.89 10.95
CA TYR A 19 -2.47 10.85 10.50
C TYR A 19 -1.26 10.86 11.41
N ARG A 20 -1.50 10.73 12.73
CA ARG A 20 -0.41 10.63 13.71
C ARG A 20 0.39 9.35 13.50
N LEU A 21 -0.28 8.24 13.26
CA LEU A 21 0.35 6.96 12.96
C LEU A 21 1.25 7.07 11.73
N ILE A 22 0.73 7.65 10.64
CA ILE A 22 1.49 7.83 9.39
C ILE A 22 2.72 8.71 9.63
N ASN A 23 2.54 9.83 10.32
CA ASN A 23 3.64 10.77 10.60
C ASN A 23 4.71 10.12 11.46
N ASN A 24 4.33 9.36 12.49
CA ASN A 24 5.29 8.65 13.34
C ASN A 24 6.04 7.58 12.55
N TRP A 25 5.34 6.83 11.71
CA TRP A 25 5.95 5.82 10.86
C TRP A 25 6.97 6.43 9.88
N LYS A 26 6.59 7.53 9.22
CA LYS A 26 7.49 8.25 8.31
C LYS A 26 8.72 8.78 9.05
N GLN A 27 8.53 9.33 10.24
CA GLN A 27 9.62 9.87 11.04
C GLN A 27 10.61 8.77 11.47
N GLN A 28 10.10 7.65 11.98
CA GLN A 28 10.94 6.54 12.43
C GLN A 28 11.71 5.88 11.28
N THR A 29 11.03 5.61 10.17
CA THR A 29 11.66 4.99 9.00
C THR A 29 12.63 5.93 8.32
N GLY A 30 12.28 7.21 8.22
CA GLY A 30 13.15 8.24 7.65
C GLY A 30 14.42 8.43 8.47
N TYR A 31 14.31 8.44 9.78
CA TYR A 31 15.46 8.55 10.69
C TYR A 31 16.40 7.33 10.55
N ALA A 32 15.84 6.13 10.55
CA ALA A 32 16.63 4.91 10.41
C ALA A 32 17.37 4.87 9.07
N HIS A 33 16.71 5.26 8.00
CA HIS A 33 17.33 5.32 6.67
C HIS A 33 18.44 6.35 6.60
N ALA A 34 18.21 7.54 7.14
CA ALA A 34 19.21 8.62 7.16
C ALA A 34 20.46 8.21 7.97
N ARG A 35 20.29 7.50 9.08
CA ARG A 35 21.41 7.00 9.86
C ARG A 35 22.21 5.94 9.10
N ALA A 36 21.53 5.10 8.33
CA ALA A 36 22.19 4.02 7.59
C ALA A 36 22.88 4.52 6.32
N THR A 37 22.32 5.52 5.63
CA THR A 37 22.76 5.92 4.29
C THR A 37 23.22 7.37 4.19
N GLY A 38 22.86 8.22 5.16
CA GLY A 38 23.10 9.67 5.09
C GLY A 38 22.15 10.41 4.15
N ALA A 39 21.17 9.71 3.58
CA ALA A 39 20.24 10.27 2.61
C ALA A 39 18.82 10.36 3.15
N LYS A 40 18.04 11.31 2.63
CA LYS A 40 16.63 11.48 2.95
C LYS A 40 15.81 10.38 2.27
N LEU A 41 14.93 9.72 3.03
CA LEU A 41 14.05 8.68 2.51
C LEU A 41 12.77 9.24 1.90
N TRP A 42 12.06 10.10 2.65
CA TRP A 42 10.73 10.56 2.28
C TRP A 42 10.73 11.97 1.74
N GLN A 43 9.89 12.21 0.75
CA GLN A 43 9.49 13.58 0.38
C GLN A 43 8.58 14.16 1.48
N ASN A 44 8.47 15.47 1.53
CA ASN A 44 7.57 16.14 2.46
C ASN A 44 6.11 15.85 2.08
N GLY A 45 5.30 15.56 3.10
CA GLY A 45 3.87 15.33 2.92
C GLY A 45 3.54 13.97 2.30
N TYR A 46 2.27 13.80 1.98
CA TYR A 46 1.73 12.63 1.30
C TYR A 46 0.33 12.99 0.78
N TYR A 47 -0.15 12.21 -0.18
CA TYR A 47 -1.52 12.32 -0.67
C TYR A 47 -2.40 11.31 0.06
N ASP A 48 -3.59 11.74 0.48
CA ASP A 48 -4.53 10.87 1.16
C ASP A 48 -5.91 10.96 0.54
N HIS A 49 -6.66 9.89 0.68
CA HIS A 49 -8.06 9.79 0.28
C HIS A 49 -8.80 9.01 1.36
N VAL A 50 -9.80 9.65 1.98
CA VAL A 50 -10.63 9.00 2.99
C VAL A 50 -11.71 8.19 2.26
N LEU A 51 -11.70 6.86 2.45
CA LEU A 51 -12.68 5.97 1.83
C LEU A 51 -14.02 6.10 2.54
N ARG A 52 -15.08 6.21 1.74
CA ARG A 52 -16.45 6.23 2.22
C ARG A 52 -16.89 4.81 2.57
N LYS A 53 -17.94 4.70 3.40
CA LYS A 53 -18.51 3.39 3.77
C LYS A 53 -19.04 2.61 2.58
N ASP A 54 -19.49 3.30 1.54
CA ASP A 54 -20.05 2.70 0.33
C ASP A 54 -18.98 2.39 -0.74
N GLU A 55 -17.72 2.77 -0.50
CA GLU A 55 -16.66 2.47 -1.45
C GLU A 55 -16.24 1.00 -1.34
N ASP A 56 -15.92 0.39 -2.49
CA ASP A 56 -15.46 -0.99 -2.59
C ASP A 56 -14.00 -1.10 -2.15
N ARG A 57 -13.78 -1.51 -0.92
CA ARG A 57 -12.42 -1.67 -0.36
C ARG A 57 -11.61 -2.72 -1.11
N LEU A 58 -12.20 -3.84 -1.47
CA LEU A 58 -11.48 -4.88 -2.22
C LEU A 58 -11.09 -4.40 -3.61
N GLY A 59 -11.97 -3.65 -4.27
CA GLY A 59 -11.67 -3.04 -5.56
C GLY A 59 -10.51 -2.07 -5.50
N ILE A 60 -10.44 -1.25 -4.45
CA ILE A 60 -9.34 -0.30 -4.24
C ILE A 60 -8.04 -1.05 -3.95
N ILE A 61 -8.08 -2.08 -3.11
CA ILE A 61 -6.92 -2.92 -2.83
C ILE A 61 -6.42 -3.59 -4.11
N ALA A 62 -7.33 -4.15 -4.92
CA ALA A 62 -6.99 -4.76 -6.20
C ALA A 62 -6.34 -3.76 -7.15
N TYR A 63 -6.85 -2.53 -7.18
CA TYR A 63 -6.26 -1.46 -7.99
C TYR A 63 -4.82 -1.17 -7.57
N LEU A 64 -4.57 -1.03 -6.27
CA LEU A 64 -3.21 -0.79 -5.77
C LEU A 64 -2.28 -1.96 -6.06
N LEU A 65 -2.73 -3.18 -5.85
CA LEU A 65 -1.93 -4.38 -6.10
C LEU A 65 -1.64 -4.59 -7.59
N SER A 66 -2.47 -4.06 -8.48
CA SER A 66 -2.24 -4.16 -9.91
C SER A 66 -1.12 -3.23 -10.41
N ASN A 67 -0.68 -2.26 -9.60
CA ASN A 67 0.32 -1.29 -10.02
C ASN A 67 1.62 -1.91 -10.52
N PRO A 68 2.26 -2.88 -9.83
CA PRO A 68 3.48 -3.49 -10.36
C PRO A 68 3.27 -4.25 -11.67
N LEU A 69 2.10 -4.83 -11.87
CA LEU A 69 1.75 -5.50 -13.14
C LEU A 69 1.56 -4.48 -14.27
N ARG A 70 0.81 -3.41 -14.01
CA ARG A 70 0.56 -2.36 -15.00
C ARG A 70 1.83 -1.59 -15.35
N ALA A 71 2.75 -1.46 -14.40
CA ALA A 71 4.05 -0.82 -14.62
C ALA A 71 5.07 -1.75 -15.31
N GLY A 72 4.71 -3.01 -15.53
CA GLY A 72 5.59 -3.96 -16.19
C GLY A 72 6.75 -4.47 -15.34
N LEU A 73 6.69 -4.27 -14.02
CA LEU A 73 7.76 -4.70 -13.10
C LEU A 73 7.77 -6.22 -12.93
N VAL A 74 6.60 -6.85 -12.94
CA VAL A 74 6.42 -8.30 -12.87
C VAL A 74 5.25 -8.70 -13.76
N SER A 75 5.24 -9.95 -14.19
CA SER A 75 4.10 -10.55 -14.89
C SER A 75 3.18 -11.33 -13.96
N ASP A 76 3.67 -11.67 -12.77
CA ASP A 76 2.93 -12.40 -11.73
C ASP A 76 3.17 -11.70 -10.39
N LEU A 77 2.10 -11.23 -9.76
CA LEU A 77 2.17 -10.50 -8.50
C LEU A 77 2.83 -11.30 -7.38
N ARG A 78 2.74 -12.64 -7.43
CA ARG A 78 3.40 -13.52 -6.45
C ARG A 78 4.91 -13.35 -6.43
N ARG A 79 5.49 -12.87 -7.53
CA ARG A 79 6.92 -12.63 -7.66
C ARG A 79 7.35 -11.24 -7.20
N TYR A 80 6.41 -10.33 -6.96
CA TYR A 80 6.72 -9.00 -6.47
C TYR A 80 6.77 -9.03 -4.94
N PRO A 81 7.93 -8.82 -4.31
CA PRO A 81 8.08 -9.00 -2.86
C PRO A 81 7.54 -7.83 -2.02
N PHE A 82 7.31 -6.66 -2.63
CA PHE A 82 7.07 -5.41 -1.90
C PHE A 82 5.58 -5.10 -1.78
N TRP A 83 4.80 -6.06 -1.32
CA TRP A 83 3.40 -5.87 -0.95
C TRP A 83 3.01 -6.84 0.16
N GLY A 84 1.99 -6.52 0.91
CA GLY A 84 1.51 -7.37 1.98
C GLY A 84 0.39 -6.70 2.76
N SER A 85 -0.04 -7.36 3.83
CA SER A 85 -1.12 -6.90 4.68
C SER A 85 -0.86 -7.30 6.13
N GLY A 86 -1.25 -6.45 7.07
CA GLY A 86 -1.28 -6.77 8.49
C GLY A 86 -2.53 -7.53 8.91
N VAL A 87 -3.53 -7.67 8.02
CA VAL A 87 -4.82 -8.28 8.31
C VAL A 87 -4.97 -9.64 7.60
N TRP A 88 -4.52 -9.71 6.34
CA TRP A 88 -4.67 -10.89 5.48
C TRP A 88 -3.33 -11.55 5.29
N GLU A 89 -3.31 -12.88 5.23
CA GLU A 89 -2.17 -13.58 4.66
C GLU A 89 -2.07 -13.27 3.17
N ARG A 90 -0.85 -13.28 2.66
CA ARG A 90 -0.55 -12.88 1.29
C ARG A 90 -1.34 -13.68 0.25
N ASP A 91 -1.35 -15.01 0.38
CA ASP A 91 -2.06 -15.87 -0.56
C ASP A 91 -3.57 -15.71 -0.47
N GLN A 92 -4.10 -15.52 0.73
CA GLN A 92 -5.53 -15.28 0.94
C GLN A 92 -5.98 -13.98 0.29
N LEU A 93 -5.20 -12.92 0.45
CA LEU A 93 -5.52 -11.64 -0.14
C LEU A 93 -5.49 -11.72 -1.67
N LEU A 94 -4.46 -12.36 -2.21
CA LEU A 94 -4.32 -12.54 -3.66
C LEU A 94 -5.50 -13.31 -4.23
N GLU A 95 -5.91 -14.42 -3.58
CA GLU A 95 -7.06 -15.20 -3.99
C GLU A 95 -8.35 -14.38 -3.99
N ALA A 96 -8.55 -13.56 -2.96
CA ALA A 96 -9.75 -12.73 -2.81
C ALA A 96 -9.89 -11.68 -3.91
N VAL A 97 -8.78 -11.18 -4.45
CA VAL A 97 -8.78 -10.03 -5.38
C VAL A 97 -8.29 -10.37 -6.79
N GLN A 98 -7.83 -11.60 -7.05
CA GLN A 98 -7.15 -11.92 -8.31
C GLN A 98 -8.00 -11.66 -9.55
N HIS A 99 -9.31 -11.94 -9.49
CA HIS A 99 -10.19 -11.68 -10.63
C HIS A 99 -10.34 -10.17 -10.88
N LEU A 100 -10.36 -9.37 -9.83
CA LEU A 100 -10.40 -7.91 -9.94
C LEU A 100 -9.09 -7.36 -10.50
N ILE A 101 -7.96 -7.94 -10.10
CA ILE A 101 -6.65 -7.59 -10.64
C ILE A 101 -6.58 -7.92 -12.12
N ALA A 102 -7.01 -9.12 -12.51
CA ALA A 102 -7.04 -9.54 -13.91
C ALA A 102 -7.90 -8.61 -14.77
N GLU A 103 -9.05 -8.20 -14.25
CA GLU A 103 -9.93 -7.27 -14.92
C GLU A 103 -9.26 -5.92 -15.16
N ARG A 104 -8.51 -5.42 -14.17
CA ARG A 104 -7.83 -4.13 -14.26
C ARG A 104 -6.58 -4.16 -15.14
N THR A 105 -5.94 -5.30 -15.27
CA THR A 105 -4.73 -5.44 -16.10
C THR A 105 -5.01 -5.73 -17.57
N ARG A 106 -6.24 -6.05 -17.91
CA ARG A 106 -6.68 -6.24 -19.31
C ARG A 106 -6.86 -4.93 -20.08
N ARG A 107 -6.89 -3.82 -19.40
CA ARG A 107 -7.16 -2.50 -19.99
C ARG A 107 -5.92 -1.72 -20.32
#